data_712a2a555c66cf7b60fde338aae8bfc5
#
_entry.id   712a2a555c66cf7b60fde338aae8bfc5
#
_cell.length_a   1.000
_cell.length_b   1.000
_cell.length_c   1.000
_cell.angle_alpha   90.00
_cell.angle_beta   90.00
_cell.angle_gamma   90.00
#
_symmetry.space_group_name_H-M   'P 1'
#
loop_
_entity.id
_entity.type
_entity.pdbx_description
1 polymer ?
#
loop_
_entity_poly.entity_id
_entity_poly.type
_entity_poly.pdbx_seq_one_letter_code
_entity_poly.pdbx_strand_id
1 'polypeptide(L)'
;MNKVAYLTVLTVLLFNACSKDESIAPDNGTPVVQAESSYTVLKDENITYAEGLSHNMTSTSPFAIPLKLDVYYPDNNSNNRPVFMFIHGGGFNGGTKTKPEIVEMANYYASRGWVFASIDYRTVEELGIIQGMTPAELLTYYRGIAAQEWVENALQGAQSSDEVQQATAMYLAQRDAKAALRWIMANASTYNINKDFITVGGASAGAITTIALGISNLEDFRDEITMSDDPTLSTTNLNESYVVRSMVYFWGSNIKLDVFEAVYNLEQYDRYDASDPEL
;
A
#
# COMPACT_ATOMS: atom_id res chain seq x y z
N MET A 1 46.49 57.76 50.17
CA MET A 1 45.73 57.64 48.88
C MET A 1 46.01 56.22 48.34
N ASN A 2 45.13 55.29 48.61
CA ASN A 2 45.26 53.89 48.24
C ASN A 2 44.63 53.65 46.88
N LYS A 3 45.41 53.19 45.91
CA LYS A 3 44.90 52.73 44.65
C LYS A 3 44.55 51.25 44.74
N VAL A 4 43.27 50.94 44.64
CA VAL A 4 42.77 49.55 44.56
C VAL A 4 42.83 49.16 43.07
N ALA A 5 43.61 48.10 42.74
CA ALA A 5 43.66 47.51 41.44
C ALA A 5 42.55 46.41 41.36
N TYR A 6 41.61 46.58 40.43
CA TYR A 6 40.67 45.53 40.11
C TYR A 6 41.28 44.52 39.14
N LEU A 7 41.44 43.27 39.58
CA LEU A 7 41.88 42.19 38.78
C LEU A 7 40.60 41.54 38.15
N THR A 8 40.37 41.77 36.90
CA THR A 8 39.28 41.15 36.18
C THR A 8 39.70 39.75 35.72
N VAL A 9 39.17 38.71 36.37
CA VAL A 9 39.36 37.33 35.97
C VAL A 9 38.35 37.04 34.83
N LEU A 10 38.87 36.91 33.62
CA LEU A 10 38.14 36.47 32.45
C LEU A 10 38.07 34.93 32.45
N THR A 11 36.93 34.39 32.91
CA THR A 11 36.68 32.95 32.87
C THR A 11 36.26 32.56 31.45
N VAL A 12 37.14 31.99 30.68
CA VAL A 12 36.83 31.40 29.37
C VAL A 12 36.17 30.04 29.63
N LEU A 13 34.85 29.97 29.49
CA LEU A 13 34.10 28.73 29.42
C LEU A 13 34.34 28.08 28.05
N LEU A 14 35.26 27.13 27.99
CA LEU A 14 35.39 26.21 26.86
C LEU A 14 34.20 25.24 26.88
N PHE A 15 33.21 25.52 26.05
CA PHE A 15 32.21 24.50 25.71
C PHE A 15 32.90 23.46 24.84
N ASN A 16 33.35 22.36 25.42
CA ASN A 16 33.59 21.15 24.68
C ASN A 16 32.20 20.61 24.26
N ALA A 17 31.70 21.01 23.11
CA ALA A 17 30.69 20.26 22.41
C ALA A 17 31.32 18.97 21.92
N CYS A 18 31.30 17.95 22.77
CA CYS A 18 31.56 16.59 22.37
C CYS A 18 30.37 16.15 21.57
N SER A 19 30.38 16.39 20.26
CA SER A 19 29.59 15.58 19.34
C SER A 19 30.28 14.21 19.28
N LYS A 20 29.98 13.37 20.23
CA LYS A 20 30.12 11.93 19.98
C LYS A 20 29.00 11.62 18.99
N ASP A 21 29.35 11.55 17.71
CA ASP A 21 28.70 10.64 16.80
C ASP A 21 28.94 9.22 17.34
N GLU A 22 28.17 8.85 18.35
CA GLU A 22 27.96 7.44 18.63
C GLU A 22 27.20 6.94 17.42
N SER A 23 27.95 6.37 16.46
CA SER A 23 27.37 5.47 15.50
C SER A 23 26.75 4.35 16.35
N ILE A 24 25.44 4.46 16.59
CA ILE A 24 24.66 3.36 17.15
C ILE A 24 24.88 2.24 16.15
N ALA A 25 25.68 1.24 16.54
CA ALA A 25 25.82 0.05 15.73
C ALA A 25 24.40 -0.46 15.49
N PRO A 26 23.97 -0.67 14.23
CA PRO A 26 22.62 -1.10 13.97
C PRO A 26 22.36 -2.35 14.78
N ASP A 27 21.27 -2.36 15.53
CA ASP A 27 20.74 -3.57 16.14
C ASP A 27 20.65 -4.62 15.01
N ASN A 28 21.06 -5.86 15.29
CA ASN A 28 21.16 -6.94 14.28
C ASN A 28 19.84 -7.22 13.53
N GLY A 29 18.76 -6.54 13.87
CA GLY A 29 17.45 -6.60 13.24
C GLY A 29 17.05 -5.36 12.42
N THR A 30 17.74 -4.22 12.55
CA THR A 30 17.35 -2.97 11.86
C THR A 30 18.00 -2.89 10.48
N PRO A 31 17.23 -2.71 9.39
CA PRO A 31 17.79 -2.50 8.05
C PRO A 31 18.69 -1.27 7.99
N VAL A 32 19.80 -1.37 7.27
CA VAL A 32 20.69 -0.25 7.01
C VAL A 32 20.43 0.29 5.61
N VAL A 33 20.04 1.54 5.54
CA VAL A 33 19.82 2.28 4.28
C VAL A 33 20.82 3.43 4.16
N GLN A 34 21.09 3.88 2.93
CA GLN A 34 22.05 4.93 2.64
C GLN A 34 21.31 6.28 2.42
N ALA A 35 21.93 7.36 2.88
CA ALA A 35 21.41 8.71 2.59
C ALA A 35 21.55 9.08 1.10
N GLU A 36 22.64 8.59 0.47
CA GLU A 36 22.98 8.84 -0.92
C GLU A 36 22.73 7.60 -1.80
N SER A 37 22.59 7.83 -3.10
CA SER A 37 22.52 6.75 -4.11
C SER A 37 23.85 5.98 -4.12
N SER A 38 23.85 4.76 -3.60
CA SER A 38 25.05 3.96 -3.34
C SER A 38 25.08 2.63 -4.10
N TYR A 39 23.93 2.18 -4.62
CA TYR A 39 23.82 0.87 -5.24
C TYR A 39 23.26 0.95 -6.66
N THR A 40 23.74 0.07 -7.53
CA THR A 40 23.06 -0.23 -8.81
C THR A 40 21.68 -0.80 -8.52
N VAL A 41 20.69 -0.39 -9.27
CA VAL A 41 19.33 -0.89 -9.15
C VAL A 41 19.12 -2.06 -10.11
N LEU A 42 18.70 -3.17 -9.57
CA LEU A 42 18.18 -4.32 -10.30
C LEU A 42 16.65 -4.24 -10.35
N LYS A 43 16.05 -4.84 -11.39
CA LYS A 43 14.60 -4.79 -11.59
C LYS A 43 14.09 -6.12 -12.15
N ASP A 44 13.04 -6.63 -11.51
CA ASP A 44 12.20 -7.70 -12.02
C ASP A 44 10.83 -7.12 -12.40
N GLU A 45 10.43 -7.29 -13.65
CA GLU A 45 9.25 -6.60 -14.23
C GLU A 45 8.11 -7.57 -14.52
N ASN A 46 6.88 -7.04 -14.43
CA ASN A 46 5.66 -7.72 -14.84
C ASN A 46 5.46 -9.09 -14.17
N ILE A 47 5.89 -9.20 -12.92
CA ILE A 47 5.69 -10.40 -12.13
C ILE A 47 4.21 -10.54 -11.80
N THR A 48 3.64 -11.70 -12.06
CA THR A 48 2.26 -12.02 -11.61
C THR A 48 2.28 -12.32 -10.12
N TYR A 49 1.68 -11.46 -9.30
CA TYR A 49 1.59 -11.67 -7.85
C TYR A 49 0.34 -12.45 -7.43
N ALA A 50 -0.70 -12.40 -8.26
CA ALA A 50 -1.95 -13.14 -8.09
C ALA A 50 -2.74 -13.13 -9.40
N GLU A 51 -3.85 -13.84 -9.41
CA GLU A 51 -4.92 -13.65 -10.38
C GLU A 51 -6.14 -13.01 -9.70
N GLY A 52 -6.99 -12.34 -10.47
CA GLY A 52 -8.25 -11.79 -10.02
C GLY A 52 -9.33 -11.94 -11.06
N LEU A 53 -10.58 -12.10 -10.65
CA LEU A 53 -11.72 -12.13 -11.56
C LEU A 53 -11.98 -10.73 -12.13
N SER A 54 -12.30 -10.68 -13.41
CA SER A 54 -12.55 -9.47 -14.19
C SER A 54 -13.68 -9.69 -15.19
N HIS A 55 -14.24 -8.62 -15.68
CA HIS A 55 -15.04 -8.57 -16.91
C HIS A 55 -14.30 -7.76 -17.97
N ASN A 56 -14.81 -7.77 -19.18
CA ASN A 56 -14.39 -6.85 -20.23
C ASN A 56 -15.60 -6.35 -21.02
N MET A 57 -15.34 -5.49 -21.99
CA MET A 57 -16.37 -4.87 -22.83
C MET A 57 -17.27 -5.87 -23.60
N THR A 58 -16.90 -7.15 -23.64
CA THR A 58 -17.56 -8.17 -24.48
C THR A 58 -18.02 -9.40 -23.71
N SER A 59 -17.63 -9.56 -22.44
CA SER A 59 -17.95 -10.73 -21.61
C SER A 59 -18.81 -10.35 -20.43
N THR A 60 -19.96 -11.02 -20.28
CA THR A 60 -20.82 -10.95 -19.10
C THR A 60 -20.50 -12.02 -18.06
N SER A 61 -19.63 -12.97 -18.39
CA SER A 61 -19.09 -13.95 -17.44
C SER A 61 -17.70 -13.52 -16.98
N PRO A 62 -17.41 -13.59 -15.69
CA PRO A 62 -16.10 -13.23 -15.18
C PRO A 62 -15.02 -14.21 -15.67
N PHE A 63 -13.80 -13.73 -15.83
CA PHE A 63 -12.63 -14.54 -16.18
C PHE A 63 -11.40 -14.05 -15.40
N ALA A 64 -10.44 -14.95 -15.19
CA ALA A 64 -9.22 -14.62 -14.46
C ALA A 64 -8.26 -13.78 -15.31
N ILE A 65 -7.71 -12.73 -14.71
CA ILE A 65 -6.63 -11.91 -15.25
C ILE A 65 -5.42 -11.93 -14.32
N PRO A 66 -4.18 -11.86 -14.86
CA PRO A 66 -2.99 -11.74 -14.03
C PRO A 66 -2.86 -10.34 -13.44
N LEU A 67 -2.66 -10.24 -12.13
CA LEU A 67 -2.35 -9.03 -11.41
C LEU A 67 -0.82 -8.88 -11.31
N LYS A 68 -0.27 -7.73 -11.71
CA LYS A 68 1.17 -7.59 -11.93
C LYS A 68 1.81 -6.55 -11.03
N LEU A 69 3.08 -6.81 -10.67
CA LEU A 69 3.94 -5.85 -9.99
C LEU A 69 5.34 -5.82 -10.64
N ASP A 70 6.07 -4.75 -10.34
CA ASP A 70 7.50 -4.64 -10.60
C ASP A 70 8.24 -4.52 -9.26
N VAL A 71 9.40 -5.18 -9.14
CA VAL A 71 10.27 -5.08 -7.97
C VAL A 71 11.59 -4.46 -8.37
N TYR A 72 11.98 -3.39 -7.67
CA TYR A 72 13.28 -2.75 -7.80
C TYR A 72 14.08 -3.00 -6.52
N TYR A 73 15.32 -3.39 -6.64
CA TYR A 73 16.15 -3.75 -5.47
C TYR A 73 17.62 -3.44 -5.69
N PRO A 74 18.40 -3.23 -4.60
CA PRO A 74 19.80 -2.89 -4.71
C PRO A 74 20.64 -4.10 -5.10
N ASP A 75 21.65 -3.89 -5.96
CA ASP A 75 22.74 -4.85 -6.18
C ASP A 75 23.75 -4.72 -5.02
N ASN A 76 23.44 -5.36 -3.91
CA ASN A 76 24.31 -5.43 -2.72
C ASN A 76 24.13 -6.78 -2.00
N ASN A 77 25.00 -7.04 -1.02
CA ASN A 77 24.99 -8.28 -0.25
C ASN A 77 24.13 -8.22 1.03
N SER A 78 23.29 -7.19 1.21
CA SER A 78 22.43 -7.10 2.38
C SER A 78 21.38 -8.22 2.35
N ASN A 79 21.20 -8.88 3.47
CA ASN A 79 20.14 -9.87 3.71
C ASN A 79 19.02 -9.31 4.61
N ASN A 80 19.01 -8.01 4.85
CA ASN A 80 18.10 -7.32 5.76
C ASN A 80 17.67 -5.99 5.13
N ARG A 81 16.72 -6.03 4.20
CA ARG A 81 16.27 -4.86 3.43
C ARG A 81 14.87 -4.45 3.85
N PRO A 82 14.59 -3.16 4.09
CA PRO A 82 13.22 -2.70 4.24
C PRO A 82 12.51 -2.76 2.89
N VAL A 83 11.19 -2.93 2.90
CA VAL A 83 10.38 -2.90 1.69
C VAL A 83 9.42 -1.72 1.68
N PHE A 84 9.27 -1.09 0.52
CA PHE A 84 8.27 -0.08 0.25
C PHE A 84 7.39 -0.55 -0.91
N MET A 85 6.12 -0.88 -0.62
CA MET A 85 5.11 -1.15 -1.65
C MET A 85 4.38 0.15 -1.99
N PHE A 86 4.31 0.46 -3.29
CA PHE A 86 3.66 1.67 -3.79
C PHE A 86 2.45 1.35 -4.68
N ILE A 87 1.35 2.08 -4.44
CA ILE A 87 0.05 1.94 -5.10
C ILE A 87 -0.22 3.19 -5.92
N HIS A 88 -0.38 3.05 -7.23
CA HIS A 88 -0.59 4.19 -8.12
C HIS A 88 -1.96 4.86 -7.93
N GLY A 89 -2.04 6.14 -8.29
CA GLY A 89 -3.30 6.87 -8.39
C GLY A 89 -3.92 6.76 -9.79
N GLY A 90 -5.15 7.22 -9.90
CA GLY A 90 -5.92 7.23 -11.15
C GLY A 90 -7.43 7.22 -10.91
N GLY A 91 -7.87 7.64 -9.71
CA GLY A 91 -9.29 7.74 -9.33
C GLY A 91 -10.02 6.40 -9.34
N PHE A 92 -9.29 5.27 -9.26
CA PHE A 92 -9.77 3.90 -9.47
C PHE A 92 -10.28 3.61 -10.90
N ASN A 93 -10.20 4.59 -11.81
CA ASN A 93 -10.66 4.42 -13.19
C ASN A 93 -9.61 3.77 -14.09
N GLY A 94 -8.32 3.96 -13.78
CA GLY A 94 -7.19 3.43 -14.53
C GLY A 94 -5.89 3.89 -13.90
N GLY A 95 -4.78 3.61 -14.53
CA GLY A 95 -3.45 3.95 -14.09
C GLY A 95 -2.46 2.80 -14.32
N THR A 96 -1.23 2.98 -13.88
CA THR A 96 -0.21 1.94 -14.03
C THR A 96 0.93 2.11 -13.03
N LYS A 97 1.54 0.98 -12.65
CA LYS A 97 2.75 0.87 -11.83
C LYS A 97 3.99 1.50 -12.47
N THR A 98 3.94 1.78 -13.78
CA THR A 98 5.09 2.26 -14.57
C THR A 98 5.04 3.75 -14.89
N LYS A 99 4.24 4.56 -14.17
CA LYS A 99 4.27 6.02 -14.31
C LYS A 99 5.69 6.53 -14.07
N PRO A 100 6.18 7.51 -14.85
CA PRO A 100 7.57 7.99 -14.73
C PRO A 100 7.96 8.39 -13.31
N GLU A 101 7.10 9.08 -12.59
CA GLU A 101 7.33 9.50 -11.20
C GLU A 101 7.45 8.31 -10.24
N ILE A 102 6.75 7.21 -10.50
CA ILE A 102 6.84 5.98 -9.70
C ILE A 102 8.16 5.26 -9.98
N VAL A 103 8.54 5.18 -11.26
CA VAL A 103 9.83 4.59 -11.66
C VAL A 103 11.01 5.37 -11.09
N GLU A 104 10.92 6.72 -11.08
CA GLU A 104 11.93 7.58 -10.45
C GLU A 104 12.03 7.31 -8.95
N MET A 105 10.88 7.25 -8.26
CA MET A 105 10.80 6.92 -6.83
C MET A 105 11.38 5.53 -6.54
N ALA A 106 11.06 4.53 -7.37
CA ALA A 106 11.59 3.19 -7.24
C ALA A 106 13.11 3.14 -7.32
N ASN A 107 13.69 3.84 -8.30
CA ASN A 107 15.14 3.96 -8.42
C ASN A 107 15.77 4.73 -7.26
N TYR A 108 15.08 5.77 -6.76
CA TYR A 108 15.54 6.52 -5.59
C TYR A 108 15.67 5.63 -4.37
N TYR A 109 14.65 4.86 -4.02
CA TYR A 109 14.67 4.00 -2.85
C TYR A 109 15.60 2.79 -3.04
N ALA A 110 15.54 2.12 -4.17
CA ALA A 110 16.35 0.93 -4.42
C ALA A 110 17.85 1.25 -4.44
N SER A 111 18.27 2.40 -5.04
CA SER A 111 19.68 2.81 -5.01
C SER A 111 20.20 3.13 -3.61
N ARG A 112 19.32 3.21 -2.60
CA ARG A 112 19.65 3.47 -1.19
C ARG A 112 19.50 2.27 -0.29
N GLY A 113 19.20 1.10 -0.83
CA GLY A 113 19.16 -0.15 -0.06
C GLY A 113 17.76 -0.69 0.24
N TRP A 114 16.71 -0.06 -0.25
CA TRP A 114 15.33 -0.55 -0.12
C TRP A 114 14.99 -1.55 -1.22
N VAL A 115 14.06 -2.44 -0.93
CA VAL A 115 13.24 -3.09 -1.95
C VAL A 115 12.03 -2.20 -2.20
N PHE A 116 11.74 -1.88 -3.47
CA PHE A 116 10.58 -1.09 -3.84
C PHE A 116 9.69 -1.92 -4.78
N ALA A 117 8.44 -2.13 -4.40
CA ALA A 117 7.46 -2.86 -5.20
C ALA A 117 6.37 -1.91 -5.69
N SER A 118 6.21 -1.78 -7.00
CA SER A 118 5.11 -1.02 -7.60
C SER A 118 4.08 -1.97 -8.16
N ILE A 119 2.82 -1.81 -7.78
CA ILE A 119 1.73 -2.73 -8.15
C ILE A 119 0.76 -2.10 -9.15
N ASP A 120 0.26 -2.91 -10.09
CA ASP A 120 -1.02 -2.68 -10.75
C ASP A 120 -2.11 -3.38 -9.92
N TYR A 121 -3.30 -2.82 -9.93
CA TYR A 121 -4.50 -3.37 -9.30
C TYR A 121 -5.68 -3.20 -10.24
N ARG A 122 -6.77 -3.96 -10.07
CA ARG A 122 -7.96 -3.85 -10.91
C ARG A 122 -8.63 -2.49 -10.72
N THR A 123 -8.95 -1.86 -11.84
CA THR A 123 -9.61 -0.55 -11.92
C THR A 123 -10.94 -0.69 -12.66
N VAL A 124 -11.63 0.42 -12.90
CA VAL A 124 -12.87 0.41 -13.70
C VAL A 124 -12.66 -0.21 -15.09
N GLU A 125 -11.44 -0.10 -15.66
CA GLU A 125 -11.13 -0.67 -16.99
C GLU A 125 -11.33 -2.19 -17.05
N GLU A 126 -11.17 -2.90 -15.92
CA GLU A 126 -11.36 -4.35 -15.82
C GLU A 126 -12.78 -4.76 -15.40
N LEU A 127 -13.72 -3.84 -15.24
CA LEU A 127 -15.06 -4.13 -14.73
C LEU A 127 -16.14 -4.26 -15.81
N GLY A 128 -15.79 -4.04 -17.10
CA GLY A 128 -16.71 -4.19 -18.21
C GLY A 128 -17.78 -3.09 -18.26
N ILE A 129 -18.89 -3.34 -18.98
CA ILE A 129 -19.98 -2.39 -19.18
C ILE A 129 -21.19 -2.81 -18.38
N ILE A 130 -21.68 -1.91 -17.53
CA ILE A 130 -22.85 -2.11 -16.68
C ILE A 130 -24.04 -1.18 -17.01
N GLN A 131 -23.92 -0.37 -18.04
CA GLN A 131 -24.99 0.57 -18.43
C GLN A 131 -26.28 -0.16 -18.76
N GLY A 132 -27.37 0.27 -18.13
CA GLY A 132 -28.70 -0.30 -18.33
C GLY A 132 -28.96 -1.57 -17.49
N MET A 133 -28.05 -2.04 -16.69
CA MET A 133 -28.29 -3.13 -15.74
C MET A 133 -29.14 -2.65 -14.55
N THR A 134 -30.07 -3.51 -14.14
CA THR A 134 -30.81 -3.33 -12.90
C THR A 134 -29.93 -3.66 -11.68
N PRO A 135 -30.28 -3.20 -10.45
CA PRO A 135 -29.55 -3.56 -9.24
C PRO A 135 -29.37 -5.09 -9.06
N ALA A 136 -30.39 -5.88 -9.35
CA ALA A 136 -30.31 -7.35 -9.24
C ALA A 136 -29.36 -7.97 -10.27
N GLU A 137 -29.30 -7.42 -11.48
CA GLU A 137 -28.33 -7.83 -12.49
C GLU A 137 -26.92 -7.46 -12.10
N LEU A 138 -26.70 -6.28 -11.50
CA LEU A 138 -25.38 -5.84 -11.01
C LEU A 138 -24.85 -6.73 -9.87
N LEU A 139 -25.70 -7.11 -8.92
CA LEU A 139 -25.34 -8.05 -7.87
C LEU A 139 -24.92 -9.40 -8.44
N THR A 140 -25.60 -9.87 -9.48
CA THR A 140 -25.23 -11.11 -10.17
C THR A 140 -23.94 -10.94 -10.96
N TYR A 141 -23.78 -9.81 -11.63
CA TYR A 141 -22.61 -9.49 -12.47
C TYR A 141 -21.31 -9.42 -11.65
N TYR A 142 -21.36 -8.82 -10.47
CA TYR A 142 -20.18 -8.68 -9.60
C TYR A 142 -19.98 -9.85 -8.65
N ARG A 143 -20.78 -10.91 -8.73
CA ARG A 143 -20.57 -12.09 -7.89
C ARG A 143 -19.16 -12.69 -8.12
N GLY A 144 -18.41 -12.92 -7.03
CA GLY A 144 -17.03 -13.39 -7.07
C GLY A 144 -16.00 -12.29 -7.38
N ILE A 145 -16.43 -11.13 -7.90
CA ILE A 145 -15.55 -9.98 -8.16
C ILE A 145 -15.49 -9.08 -6.92
N ALA A 146 -16.64 -8.67 -6.40
CA ALA A 146 -16.74 -7.86 -5.19
C ALA A 146 -17.75 -8.48 -4.21
N ALA A 147 -17.57 -8.19 -2.91
CA ALA A 147 -18.50 -8.61 -1.88
C ALA A 147 -19.91 -8.07 -2.19
N GLN A 148 -20.94 -8.90 -2.05
CA GLN A 148 -22.30 -8.51 -2.38
C GLN A 148 -22.80 -7.33 -1.54
N GLU A 149 -22.47 -7.34 -0.25
CA GLU A 149 -22.80 -6.23 0.66
C GLU A 149 -22.13 -4.91 0.21
N TRP A 150 -20.89 -4.96 -0.29
CA TRP A 150 -20.24 -3.79 -0.85
C TRP A 150 -20.99 -3.25 -2.07
N VAL A 151 -21.39 -4.12 -2.99
CA VAL A 151 -22.13 -3.73 -4.19
C VAL A 151 -23.51 -3.18 -3.83
N GLU A 152 -24.22 -3.77 -2.87
CA GLU A 152 -25.51 -3.29 -2.35
C GLU A 152 -25.39 -1.87 -1.79
N ASN A 153 -24.37 -1.60 -0.99
CA ASN A 153 -24.11 -0.29 -0.40
C ASN A 153 -23.70 0.73 -1.47
N ALA A 154 -22.88 0.32 -2.45
CA ALA A 154 -22.56 1.18 -3.60
C ALA A 154 -23.80 1.56 -4.39
N LEU A 155 -24.72 0.63 -4.61
CA LEU A 155 -26.01 0.88 -5.28
C LEU A 155 -26.93 1.83 -4.51
N GLN A 156 -26.88 1.83 -3.18
CA GLN A 156 -27.66 2.75 -2.35
C GLN A 156 -27.08 4.17 -2.34
N GLY A 157 -25.76 4.32 -2.41
CA GLY A 157 -25.07 5.60 -2.32
C GLY A 157 -24.81 6.28 -3.67
N ALA A 158 -24.64 5.49 -4.73
CA ALA A 158 -24.27 6.00 -6.05
C ALA A 158 -25.43 6.65 -6.78
N GLN A 159 -25.13 7.71 -7.55
CA GLN A 159 -26.09 8.45 -8.37
C GLN A 159 -26.03 8.03 -9.85
N SER A 160 -25.04 7.22 -10.22
CA SER A 160 -24.82 6.75 -11.58
C SER A 160 -24.15 5.38 -11.60
N SER A 161 -24.24 4.68 -12.72
CA SER A 161 -23.52 3.42 -12.94
C SER A 161 -22.00 3.59 -12.84
N ASP A 162 -21.47 4.74 -13.24
CA ASP A 162 -20.04 5.02 -13.17
C ASP A 162 -19.55 5.10 -11.71
N GLU A 163 -20.38 5.67 -10.83
CA GLU A 163 -20.07 5.70 -9.39
C GLU A 163 -20.12 4.31 -8.75
N VAL A 164 -21.07 3.45 -9.16
CA VAL A 164 -21.10 2.05 -8.72
C VAL A 164 -19.83 1.30 -9.17
N GLN A 165 -19.41 1.50 -10.42
CA GLN A 165 -18.15 0.90 -10.91
C GLN A 165 -16.94 1.41 -10.14
N GLN A 166 -16.85 2.71 -9.91
CA GLN A 166 -15.75 3.31 -9.16
C GLN A 166 -15.71 2.78 -7.71
N ALA A 167 -16.86 2.69 -7.05
CA ALA A 167 -16.98 2.11 -5.71
C ALA A 167 -16.57 0.62 -5.70
N THR A 168 -16.94 -0.14 -6.73
CA THR A 168 -16.51 -1.54 -6.87
C THR A 168 -15.01 -1.64 -7.09
N ALA A 169 -14.42 -0.76 -7.92
CA ALA A 169 -12.96 -0.72 -8.13
C ALA A 169 -12.21 -0.34 -6.85
N MET A 170 -12.79 0.46 -5.95
CA MET A 170 -12.21 0.73 -4.63
C MET A 170 -12.07 -0.55 -3.79
N TYR A 171 -13.09 -1.42 -3.79
CA TYR A 171 -13.03 -2.72 -3.13
C TYR A 171 -11.92 -3.59 -3.71
N LEU A 172 -11.84 -3.66 -5.04
CA LEU A 172 -10.83 -4.45 -5.74
C LEU A 172 -9.41 -3.96 -5.44
N ALA A 173 -9.19 -2.65 -5.41
CA ALA A 173 -7.90 -2.07 -5.09
C ALA A 173 -7.38 -2.53 -3.71
N GLN A 174 -8.28 -2.63 -2.70
CA GLN A 174 -7.92 -3.17 -1.38
C GLN A 174 -7.56 -4.65 -1.44
N ARG A 175 -8.40 -5.43 -2.09
CA ARG A 175 -8.22 -6.88 -2.25
C ARG A 175 -6.89 -7.20 -2.93
N ASP A 176 -6.59 -6.50 -4.02
CA ASP A 176 -5.40 -6.68 -4.83
C ASP A 176 -4.13 -6.20 -4.10
N ALA A 177 -4.17 -5.04 -3.44
CA ALA A 177 -3.05 -4.53 -2.65
C ALA A 177 -2.69 -5.48 -1.49
N LYS A 178 -3.68 -6.05 -0.80
CA LYS A 178 -3.47 -7.08 0.23
C LYS A 178 -2.88 -8.36 -0.35
N ALA A 179 -3.30 -8.79 -1.53
CA ALA A 179 -2.72 -9.94 -2.23
C ALA A 179 -1.26 -9.67 -2.62
N ALA A 180 -0.94 -8.46 -3.09
CA ALA A 180 0.43 -8.05 -3.40
C ALA A 180 1.33 -8.05 -2.16
N LEU A 181 0.85 -7.57 -1.01
CA LEU A 181 1.61 -7.66 0.25
C LEU A 181 1.87 -9.11 0.66
N ARG A 182 0.88 -9.99 0.57
CA ARG A 182 1.09 -11.42 0.85
C ARG A 182 2.12 -12.03 -0.11
N TRP A 183 2.08 -11.67 -1.38
CA TRP A 183 3.08 -12.11 -2.34
C TRP A 183 4.49 -11.62 -1.96
N ILE A 184 4.64 -10.36 -1.56
CA ILE A 184 5.91 -9.80 -1.09
C ILE A 184 6.43 -10.61 0.11
N MET A 185 5.56 -10.97 1.05
CA MET A 185 5.93 -11.78 2.22
C MET A 185 6.35 -13.21 1.83
N ALA A 186 5.63 -13.85 0.90
CA ALA A 186 5.99 -15.16 0.38
C ALA A 186 7.34 -15.17 -0.34
N ASN A 187 7.73 -14.05 -0.95
CA ASN A 187 8.97 -13.88 -1.70
C ASN A 187 10.05 -13.09 -0.93
N ALA A 188 9.88 -12.86 0.37
CA ALA A 188 10.78 -12.05 1.17
C ALA A 188 12.24 -12.55 1.13
N SER A 189 12.45 -13.88 1.12
CA SER A 189 13.77 -14.48 1.01
C SER A 189 14.45 -14.21 -0.35
N THR A 190 13.69 -14.16 -1.43
CA THR A 190 14.20 -13.90 -2.79
C THR A 190 14.82 -12.50 -2.89
N TYR A 191 14.21 -11.52 -2.24
CA TYR A 191 14.65 -10.11 -2.27
C TYR A 191 15.39 -9.69 -1.00
N ASN A 192 15.66 -10.63 -0.06
CA ASN A 192 16.28 -10.34 1.23
C ASN A 192 15.52 -9.29 2.07
N ILE A 193 14.19 -9.35 2.04
CA ILE A 193 13.31 -8.43 2.77
C ILE A 193 13.24 -8.82 4.25
N ASN A 194 13.39 -7.82 5.13
CA ASN A 194 13.01 -7.95 6.53
C ASN A 194 11.51 -7.70 6.67
N LYS A 195 10.77 -8.75 7.05
CA LYS A 195 9.31 -8.72 7.20
C LYS A 195 8.80 -7.78 8.30
N ASP A 196 9.69 -7.31 9.18
CA ASP A 196 9.36 -6.35 10.25
C ASP A 196 9.42 -4.89 9.78
N PHE A 197 9.92 -4.61 8.57
CA PHE A 197 10.10 -3.26 8.04
C PHE A 197 9.35 -3.07 6.72
N ILE A 198 8.01 -3.03 6.84
CA ILE A 198 7.10 -2.86 5.71
C ILE A 198 6.53 -1.44 5.71
N THR A 199 6.80 -0.71 4.64
CA THR A 199 6.17 0.57 4.33
C THR A 199 5.20 0.37 3.16
N VAL A 200 4.02 0.94 3.27
CA VAL A 200 3.05 1.03 2.17
C VAL A 200 2.80 2.49 1.86
N GLY A 201 2.71 2.83 0.60
CA GLY A 201 2.36 4.18 0.21
C GLY A 201 1.62 4.23 -1.11
N GLY A 202 0.98 5.37 -1.36
CA GLY A 202 0.25 5.57 -2.60
C GLY A 202 -0.14 7.01 -2.83
N ALA A 203 -0.56 7.29 -4.05
CA ALA A 203 -0.97 8.61 -4.48
C ALA A 203 -2.46 8.62 -4.88
N SER A 204 -3.22 9.66 -4.48
CA SER A 204 -4.64 9.82 -4.83
C SER A 204 -5.46 8.57 -4.47
N ALA A 205 -6.05 7.85 -5.42
CA ALA A 205 -6.71 6.56 -5.20
C ALA A 205 -5.82 5.55 -4.46
N GLY A 206 -4.53 5.48 -4.82
CA GLY A 206 -3.55 4.63 -4.13
C GLY A 206 -3.29 5.06 -2.69
N ALA A 207 -3.40 6.35 -2.37
CA ALA A 207 -3.29 6.84 -0.99
C ALA A 207 -4.50 6.41 -0.14
N ILE A 208 -5.71 6.47 -0.70
CA ILE A 208 -6.93 5.96 -0.06
C ILE A 208 -6.77 4.45 0.23
N THR A 209 -6.29 3.70 -0.78
CA THR A 209 -6.00 2.26 -0.64
C THR A 209 -4.96 1.99 0.45
N THR A 210 -3.91 2.83 0.53
CA THR A 210 -2.87 2.72 1.56
C THR A 210 -3.43 2.83 2.97
N ILE A 211 -4.28 3.83 3.23
CA ILE A 211 -4.90 4.02 4.56
C ILE A 211 -5.80 2.82 4.89
N ALA A 212 -6.73 2.48 4.00
CA ALA A 212 -7.65 1.37 4.24
C ALA A 212 -6.91 0.03 4.48
N LEU A 213 -5.80 -0.20 3.78
CA LEU A 213 -4.95 -1.36 3.99
C LEU A 213 -4.27 -1.36 5.37
N GLY A 214 -3.83 -0.19 5.84
CA GLY A 214 -3.13 -0.06 7.11
C GLY A 214 -4.04 -0.16 8.33
N ILE A 215 -5.32 0.18 8.20
CA ILE A 215 -6.31 0.18 9.30
C ILE A 215 -7.23 -1.04 9.31
N SER A 216 -7.31 -1.80 8.21
CA SER A 216 -8.17 -2.99 8.10
C SER A 216 -7.46 -4.26 8.59
N ASN A 217 -8.25 -5.23 9.07
CA ASN A 217 -7.73 -6.54 9.46
C ASN A 217 -7.22 -7.35 8.25
N LEU A 218 -6.42 -8.39 8.50
CA LEU A 218 -5.90 -9.24 7.41
C LEU A 218 -7.02 -9.95 6.62
N GLU A 219 -8.12 -10.23 7.27
CA GLU A 219 -9.30 -10.93 6.77
C GLU A 219 -10.16 -10.03 5.87
N ASP A 220 -10.23 -8.74 6.19
CA ASP A 220 -11.04 -7.77 5.45
C ASP A 220 -10.58 -7.71 3.98
N PHE A 221 -11.52 -7.55 3.06
CA PHE A 221 -11.31 -7.60 1.61
C PHE A 221 -10.77 -8.94 1.08
N ARG A 222 -10.67 -9.96 1.93
CA ARG A 222 -10.22 -11.31 1.58
C ARG A 222 -11.34 -12.32 1.74
N ASP A 223 -11.99 -12.35 2.88
CA ASP A 223 -12.84 -13.47 3.31
C ASP A 223 -14.33 -13.26 3.03
N GLU A 224 -14.75 -12.07 2.56
CA GLU A 224 -16.13 -11.81 2.17
C GLU A 224 -16.56 -12.55 0.89
N ILE A 225 -15.59 -13.01 0.09
CA ILE A 225 -15.83 -13.80 -1.12
C ILE A 225 -15.19 -15.17 -0.93
N THR A 226 -15.98 -16.22 -1.15
CA THR A 226 -15.51 -17.60 -0.99
C THR A 226 -14.69 -18.07 -2.20
N MET A 227 -13.86 -19.10 -2.02
CA MET A 227 -13.16 -19.76 -3.15
C MET A 227 -14.13 -20.40 -4.16
N SER A 228 -15.37 -20.66 -3.77
CA SER A 228 -16.40 -21.16 -4.69
C SER A 228 -16.86 -20.08 -5.66
N ASP A 229 -16.92 -18.83 -5.19
CA ASP A 229 -17.33 -17.69 -6.01
C ASP A 229 -16.15 -17.06 -6.73
N ASP A 230 -14.96 -17.07 -6.12
CA ASP A 230 -13.70 -16.58 -6.71
C ASP A 230 -12.58 -17.62 -6.58
N PRO A 231 -12.42 -18.53 -7.54
CA PRO A 231 -11.34 -19.52 -7.52
C PRO A 231 -9.93 -18.92 -7.57
N THR A 232 -9.78 -17.65 -8.04
CA THR A 232 -8.48 -16.99 -8.13
C THR A 232 -7.88 -16.67 -6.77
N LEU A 233 -8.68 -16.70 -5.70
CA LEU A 233 -8.21 -16.57 -4.31
C LEU A 233 -7.09 -17.56 -3.97
N SER A 234 -7.11 -18.76 -4.57
CA SER A 234 -6.06 -19.75 -4.38
C SER A 234 -4.67 -19.27 -4.80
N THR A 235 -4.58 -18.23 -5.62
CA THR A 235 -3.32 -17.65 -6.13
C THR A 235 -2.78 -16.51 -5.25
N THR A 236 -3.51 -16.09 -4.21
CA THR A 236 -3.25 -14.85 -3.45
C THR A 236 -2.45 -15.04 -2.17
N ASN A 237 -1.74 -16.18 -2.02
CA ASN A 237 -0.90 -16.49 -0.84
C ASN A 237 -1.65 -16.33 0.50
N LEU A 238 -2.83 -16.91 0.64
CA LEU A 238 -3.74 -16.71 1.77
C LEU A 238 -3.13 -17.02 3.15
N ASN A 239 -2.10 -17.87 3.21
CA ASN A 239 -1.44 -18.26 4.45
C ASN A 239 -0.38 -17.26 4.94
N GLU A 240 -0.02 -16.26 4.12
CA GLU A 240 0.93 -15.23 4.51
C GLU A 240 0.25 -14.14 5.33
N SER A 241 0.99 -13.64 6.32
CA SER A 241 0.60 -12.49 7.14
C SER A 241 1.64 -11.37 7.02
N TYR A 242 1.23 -10.15 7.32
CA TYR A 242 2.09 -8.97 7.32
C TYR A 242 1.64 -7.98 8.38
N VAL A 243 2.56 -7.10 8.77
CA VAL A 243 2.25 -5.94 9.61
C VAL A 243 2.81 -4.69 8.93
N VAL A 244 1.96 -3.78 8.52
CA VAL A 244 2.38 -2.49 7.98
C VAL A 244 2.94 -1.65 9.13
N ARG A 245 4.20 -1.24 9.03
CA ARG A 245 4.89 -0.45 10.06
C ARG A 245 4.82 1.05 9.81
N SER A 246 4.71 1.44 8.55
CA SER A 246 4.59 2.84 8.19
C SER A 246 3.77 3.01 6.91
N MET A 247 3.09 4.14 6.83
CA MET A 247 2.31 4.52 5.67
C MET A 247 2.78 5.86 5.13
N VAL A 248 2.80 5.99 3.79
CA VAL A 248 3.14 7.24 3.10
C VAL A 248 1.96 7.65 2.22
N TYR A 249 1.37 8.75 2.57
CA TYR A 249 0.15 9.25 1.96
C TYR A 249 0.44 10.46 1.08
N PHE A 250 0.29 10.30 -0.24
CA PHE A 250 0.49 11.38 -1.20
C PHE A 250 -0.84 11.90 -1.74
N TRP A 251 -1.23 13.12 -1.39
CA TRP A 251 -2.41 13.86 -1.87
C TRP A 251 -3.67 13.00 -2.10
N GLY A 252 -4.07 12.26 -1.11
CA GLY A 252 -5.35 11.56 -1.11
C GLY A 252 -6.48 12.45 -0.57
N SER A 253 -7.72 11.97 -0.64
CA SER A 253 -8.89 12.61 -0.06
C SER A 253 -9.41 11.81 1.13
N ASN A 254 -9.65 12.48 2.25
CA ASN A 254 -10.32 11.88 3.42
C ASN A 254 -11.81 11.60 3.15
N ILE A 255 -12.42 12.35 2.23
CA ILE A 255 -13.88 12.29 1.94
C ILE A 255 -14.31 10.87 1.52
N LYS A 256 -13.39 10.07 0.98
CA LYS A 256 -13.72 8.69 0.59
C LYS A 256 -13.54 7.67 1.73
N LEU A 257 -12.97 8.03 2.85
CA LEU A 257 -13.03 7.20 4.06
C LEU A 257 -14.45 7.12 4.60
N ASP A 258 -15.25 8.20 4.47
CA ASP A 258 -16.68 8.21 4.83
C ASP A 258 -17.47 7.18 4.01
N VAL A 259 -17.05 6.88 2.79
CA VAL A 259 -17.66 5.80 1.98
C VAL A 259 -17.28 4.42 2.55
N PHE A 260 -16.06 4.24 3.04
CA PHE A 260 -15.67 3.03 3.75
C PHE A 260 -16.45 2.90 5.07
N GLU A 261 -16.63 3.98 5.81
CA GLU A 261 -17.47 4.01 7.02
C GLU A 261 -18.91 3.64 6.72
N ALA A 262 -19.51 4.23 5.69
CA ALA A 262 -20.91 3.97 5.29
C ALA A 262 -21.09 2.53 4.77
N VAL A 263 -20.08 1.98 4.10
CA VAL A 263 -20.16 0.66 3.46
C VAL A 263 -19.83 -0.48 4.41
N TYR A 264 -18.88 -0.28 5.35
CA TYR A 264 -18.46 -1.33 6.28
C TYR A 264 -19.09 -1.25 7.65
N ASN A 265 -20.03 -0.32 7.90
CA ASN A 265 -20.54 -0.09 9.24
C ASN A 265 -19.39 -0.09 10.25
N LEU A 266 -18.45 0.84 10.07
CA LEU A 266 -17.18 0.90 10.79
C LEU A 266 -17.32 1.08 12.31
N GLU A 267 -18.56 1.11 12.85
CA GLU A 267 -18.81 0.87 14.28
C GLU A 267 -18.14 -0.43 14.79
N GLN A 268 -17.80 -1.36 13.90
CA GLN A 268 -17.00 -2.53 14.23
C GLN A 268 -15.48 -2.24 14.27
N TYR A 269 -15.04 -1.14 13.65
CA TYR A 269 -13.67 -0.69 13.68
C TYR A 269 -13.53 0.40 14.74
N ASP A 270 -13.60 0.03 16.00
CA ASP A 270 -13.30 0.83 17.21
C ASP A 270 -11.86 1.46 17.16
N ARG A 271 -11.24 1.44 15.99
CA ARG A 271 -9.88 1.90 15.72
C ARG A 271 -9.78 3.40 15.44
N TYR A 272 -10.92 4.09 15.34
CA TYR A 272 -11.00 5.55 15.22
C TYR A 272 -11.45 6.24 16.51
N ASP A 273 -11.38 5.55 17.62
CA ASP A 273 -11.54 6.24 18.89
C ASP A 273 -10.38 7.24 19.03
N ALA A 274 -10.72 8.54 19.08
CA ALA A 274 -9.76 9.63 19.32
C ALA A 274 -8.97 9.47 20.63
N SER A 275 -9.28 8.45 21.43
CA SER A 275 -8.54 8.03 22.61
C SER A 275 -7.50 6.93 22.31
N ASP A 276 -7.39 6.43 21.08
CA ASP A 276 -6.39 5.45 20.72
C ASP A 276 -5.00 6.11 20.66
N PRO A 277 -4.06 5.73 21.54
CA PRO A 277 -2.75 6.37 21.62
C PRO A 277 -1.82 6.01 20.45
N GLU A 278 -2.26 5.19 19.49
CA GLU A 278 -1.49 4.77 18.31
C GLU A 278 -1.80 5.60 17.05
N LEU A 279 -2.70 6.61 17.13
CA LEU A 279 -3.01 7.53 16.04
C LEU A 279 -2.26 8.87 16.24
#